data_01418887973a4eb538d07847fe8dfe46
#
_entry.id   01418887973a4eb538d07847fe8dfe46
#
_cell.length_a   1.000
_cell.length_b   1.000
_cell.length_c   1.000
_cell.angle_alpha   90.00
_cell.angle_beta   90.00
_cell.angle_gamma   90.00
#
_symmetry.space_group_name_H-M   'P 1'
#
loop_
_entity.id
_entity.type
_entity.pdbx_description
1 polymer ?
#
loop_
_entity_poly.entity_id
_entity_poly.type
_entity_poly.pdbx_seq_one_letter_code
_entity_poly.pdbx_strand_id
1 'polypeptide(L)'
;MKRNLLAGMLALVTTVAACGEDTGVAPATDLTPALTAVLDTAINDEYHAEYIYLRVLSDFGNVLPFFNVVVAEQRHSASLASLFERRALSTPANRWNLDNVPRFATIRTACAAAATAEMDNIAMYDRFLKLDLPPDVRSVLSNNRRASVDRHLPAFQQCGG
;
A
#
# COMPACT_ATOMS: atom_id res chain seq x y z
N MET A 1 6.40 -18.02 85.75
CA MET A 1 5.93 -18.72 84.54
C MET A 1 5.47 -17.63 83.55
N LYS A 2 6.29 -17.33 82.56
CA LYS A 2 5.98 -16.32 81.50
C LYS A 2 5.65 -17.05 80.22
N ARG A 3 4.45 -16.94 79.70
CA ARG A 3 4.02 -17.53 78.41
C ARG A 3 4.23 -16.53 77.32
N ASN A 4 5.16 -16.81 76.42
CA ASN A 4 5.36 -16.04 75.17
C ASN A 4 4.35 -16.49 74.12
N LEU A 5 3.51 -15.59 73.63
CA LEU A 5 2.64 -15.76 72.48
C LEU A 5 3.42 -15.25 71.24
N LEU A 6 3.77 -16.17 70.36
CA LEU A 6 4.23 -15.84 69.02
C LEU A 6 3.02 -15.51 68.15
N ALA A 7 2.92 -14.26 67.69
CA ALA A 7 2.00 -13.85 66.64
C ALA A 7 2.62 -14.16 65.26
N GLY A 8 2.04 -15.13 64.55
CA GLY A 8 2.42 -15.43 63.17
C GLY A 8 1.77 -14.39 62.22
N MET A 9 2.60 -13.66 61.53
CA MET A 9 2.16 -12.70 60.50
C MET A 9 2.06 -13.44 59.16
N LEU A 10 0.82 -13.65 58.69
CA LEU A 10 0.56 -14.28 57.39
C LEU A 10 0.65 -13.19 56.32
N ALA A 11 1.73 -13.20 55.51
CA ALA A 11 1.87 -12.33 54.38
C ALA A 11 1.03 -12.84 53.20
N LEU A 12 0.00 -12.10 52.83
CA LEU A 12 -0.82 -12.34 51.65
C LEU A 12 -0.08 -11.83 50.41
N VAL A 13 0.51 -12.74 49.62
CA VAL A 13 1.11 -12.39 48.31
C VAL A 13 0.00 -12.31 47.28
N THR A 14 -0.43 -11.13 46.91
CA THR A 14 -1.31 -10.90 45.76
C THR A 14 -0.50 -10.93 44.47
N THR A 15 -0.61 -12.00 43.69
CA THR A 15 -0.10 -12.05 42.32
C THR A 15 -1.04 -11.24 41.43
N VAL A 16 -0.57 -10.07 40.98
CA VAL A 16 -1.22 -9.31 39.89
C VAL A 16 -0.89 -10.03 38.60
N ALA A 17 -1.87 -10.74 38.04
CA ALA A 17 -1.77 -11.22 36.66
C ALA A 17 -1.90 -10.00 35.73
N ALA A 18 -0.78 -9.57 35.15
CA ALA A 18 -0.80 -8.63 34.05
C ALA A 18 -1.37 -9.36 32.82
N CYS A 19 -2.63 -9.10 32.50
CA CYS A 19 -3.16 -9.39 31.17
C CYS A 19 -2.44 -8.46 30.19
N GLY A 20 -1.38 -8.95 29.56
CA GLY A 20 -0.85 -8.35 28.34
C GLY A 20 -1.91 -8.51 27.25
N GLU A 21 -2.51 -7.43 26.81
CA GLU A 21 -3.30 -7.42 25.57
C GLU A 21 -2.34 -7.74 24.44
N ASP A 22 -2.31 -9.00 24.03
CA ASP A 22 -1.70 -9.44 22.79
C ASP A 22 -2.53 -8.83 21.66
N THR A 23 -2.11 -7.68 21.15
CA THR A 23 -2.70 -7.03 19.97
C THR A 23 -2.34 -7.86 18.75
N GLY A 24 -2.95 -9.00 18.60
CA GLY A 24 -2.74 -10.10 17.66
C GLY A 24 -2.43 -9.78 16.20
N VAL A 25 -1.50 -8.89 15.96
CA VAL A 25 -0.88 -8.73 14.65
C VAL A 25 0.20 -9.80 14.55
N ALA A 26 -0.09 -10.86 13.81
CA ALA A 26 0.92 -11.86 13.49
C ALA A 26 2.17 -11.17 12.93
N PRO A 27 3.39 -11.54 13.37
CA PRO A 27 4.62 -10.96 12.83
C PRO A 27 4.62 -11.12 11.31
N ALA A 28 5.00 -10.05 10.60
CA ALA A 28 5.09 -10.08 9.15
C ALA A 28 6.14 -11.12 8.74
N THR A 29 5.74 -12.05 7.86
CA THR A 29 6.65 -13.06 7.31
C THR A 29 7.73 -12.38 6.47
N ASP A 30 8.99 -12.80 6.59
CA ASP A 30 10.08 -12.29 5.76
C ASP A 30 9.78 -12.52 4.28
N LEU A 31 10.07 -11.49 3.47
CA LEU A 31 9.93 -11.61 2.03
C LEU A 31 11.15 -12.31 1.43
N THR A 32 10.90 -13.24 0.52
CA THR A 32 11.98 -13.74 -0.34
C THR A 32 12.46 -12.63 -1.29
N PRO A 33 13.69 -12.69 -1.82
CA PRO A 33 14.15 -11.72 -2.83
C PRO A 33 13.20 -11.58 -4.03
N ALA A 34 12.56 -12.68 -4.44
CA ALA A 34 11.57 -12.66 -5.53
C ALA A 34 10.31 -11.86 -5.14
N LEU A 35 9.79 -12.03 -3.92
CA LEU A 35 8.63 -11.27 -3.45
C LEU A 35 8.98 -9.79 -3.19
N THR A 36 10.19 -9.50 -2.73
CA THR A 36 10.69 -8.12 -2.62
C THR A 36 10.71 -7.45 -4.00
N ALA A 37 11.19 -8.12 -5.05
CA ALA A 37 11.18 -7.60 -6.42
C ALA A 37 9.75 -7.39 -6.96
N VAL A 38 8.78 -8.22 -6.59
CA VAL A 38 7.35 -8.03 -6.91
C VAL A 38 6.82 -6.74 -6.29
N LEU A 39 7.10 -6.50 -5.01
CA LEU A 39 6.66 -5.28 -4.32
C LEU A 39 7.39 -4.03 -4.85
N ASP A 40 8.68 -4.15 -5.16
CA ASP A 40 9.46 -3.09 -5.81
C ASP A 40 8.86 -2.69 -7.16
N THR A 41 8.49 -3.67 -7.97
CA THR A 41 7.82 -3.43 -9.25
C THR A 41 6.47 -2.75 -9.05
N ALA A 42 5.65 -3.24 -8.12
CA ALA A 42 4.33 -2.69 -7.85
C ALA A 42 4.41 -1.24 -7.37
N ILE A 43 5.25 -0.92 -6.39
CA ILE A 43 5.35 0.44 -5.85
C ILE A 43 5.90 1.42 -6.89
N ASN A 44 6.83 1.00 -7.75
CA ASN A 44 7.36 1.82 -8.83
C ASN A 44 6.31 2.10 -9.92
N ASP A 45 5.38 1.18 -10.17
CA ASP A 45 4.27 1.38 -11.10
C ASP A 45 3.28 2.43 -10.55
N GLU A 46 2.91 2.35 -9.27
CA GLU A 46 2.08 3.35 -8.61
C GLU A 46 2.73 4.75 -8.60
N TYR A 47 4.04 4.83 -8.31
CA TYR A 47 4.77 6.09 -8.39
C TYR A 47 4.79 6.67 -9.80
N HIS A 48 4.93 5.82 -10.82
CA HIS A 48 4.88 6.25 -12.21
C HIS A 48 3.50 6.81 -12.59
N ALA A 49 2.44 6.09 -12.26
CA ALA A 49 1.07 6.53 -12.50
C ALA A 49 0.78 7.87 -11.79
N GLU A 50 1.17 8.01 -10.52
CA GLU A 50 1.02 9.26 -9.77
C GLU A 50 1.64 10.44 -10.53
N TYR A 51 2.90 10.32 -10.99
CA TYR A 51 3.59 11.43 -11.65
C TYR A 51 3.09 11.70 -13.07
N ILE A 52 2.61 10.70 -13.79
CA ILE A 52 1.89 10.91 -15.07
C ILE A 52 0.62 11.74 -14.81
N TYR A 53 -0.15 11.39 -13.79
CA TYR A 53 -1.41 12.10 -13.49
C TYR A 53 -1.15 13.51 -12.93
N LEU A 54 -0.12 13.69 -12.11
CA LEU A 54 0.36 15.02 -11.68
C LEU A 54 0.80 15.87 -12.87
N ARG A 55 1.45 15.27 -13.88
CA ARG A 55 1.83 15.98 -15.12
C ARG A 55 0.59 16.48 -15.86
N VAL A 56 -0.45 15.65 -16.01
CA VAL A 56 -1.71 16.06 -16.63
C VAL A 56 -2.36 17.21 -15.86
N LEU A 57 -2.40 17.14 -14.54
CA LEU A 57 -2.95 18.22 -13.71
C LEU A 57 -2.13 19.51 -13.82
N SER A 58 -0.80 19.41 -13.94
CA SER A 58 0.09 20.55 -14.15
C SER A 58 -0.14 21.23 -15.51
N ASP A 59 -0.40 20.44 -16.55
CA ASP A 59 -0.55 20.96 -17.92
C ASP A 59 -1.97 21.44 -18.24
N PHE A 60 -3.01 20.86 -17.62
CA PHE A 60 -4.43 21.11 -17.94
C PHE A 60 -5.28 21.60 -16.75
N GLY A 61 -4.69 21.76 -15.56
CA GLY A 61 -5.43 22.12 -14.34
C GLY A 61 -6.12 20.92 -13.68
N ASN A 62 -7.01 21.20 -12.71
CA ASN A 62 -7.69 20.17 -11.92
C ASN A 62 -8.80 19.47 -12.73
N VAL A 63 -8.42 18.64 -13.68
CA VAL A 63 -9.34 17.90 -14.55
C VAL A 63 -9.67 16.52 -14.01
N LEU A 64 -10.94 16.11 -14.13
CA LEU A 64 -11.37 14.74 -13.83
C LEU A 64 -11.10 13.82 -15.03
N PRO A 65 -10.80 12.53 -14.78
CA PRO A 65 -10.71 11.86 -13.46
C PRO A 65 -9.36 11.98 -12.76
N PHE A 66 -8.33 12.57 -13.38
CA PHE A 66 -6.94 12.65 -12.90
C PHE A 66 -6.84 13.18 -11.47
N PHE A 67 -7.59 14.23 -11.13
CA PHE A 67 -7.58 14.82 -9.78
C PHE A 67 -7.99 13.82 -8.69
N ASN A 68 -8.94 12.95 -8.97
CA ASN A 68 -9.37 11.94 -8.00
C ASN A 68 -8.44 10.72 -7.98
N VAL A 69 -7.96 10.30 -9.15
CA VAL A 69 -7.15 9.08 -9.27
C VAL A 69 -5.75 9.29 -8.70
N VAL A 70 -5.12 10.47 -8.89
CA VAL A 70 -3.80 10.74 -8.30
C VAL A 70 -3.77 10.53 -6.78
N VAL A 71 -4.84 10.90 -6.08
CA VAL A 71 -4.95 10.68 -4.62
C VAL A 71 -5.08 9.20 -4.29
N ALA A 72 -5.65 8.40 -5.18
CA ALA A 72 -5.72 6.96 -5.01
C ALA A 72 -4.34 6.31 -5.21
N GLU A 73 -3.56 6.72 -6.23
CA GLU A 73 -2.21 6.20 -6.47
C GLU A 73 -1.26 6.51 -5.30
N GLN A 74 -1.38 7.69 -4.69
CA GLN A 74 -0.64 8.01 -3.46
C GLN A 74 -0.98 7.08 -2.29
N ARG A 75 -2.24 6.66 -2.17
CA ARG A 75 -2.65 5.67 -1.15
C ARG A 75 -2.18 4.26 -1.51
N HIS A 76 -2.16 3.91 -2.78
CA HIS A 76 -1.67 2.62 -3.27
C HIS A 76 -0.17 2.48 -2.96
N SER A 77 0.63 3.46 -3.36
CA SER A 77 2.07 3.47 -3.07
C SER A 77 2.35 3.47 -1.56
N ALA A 78 1.61 4.23 -0.75
CA ALA A 78 1.73 4.22 0.71
C ALA A 78 1.37 2.85 1.31
N SER A 79 0.34 2.17 0.80
CA SER A 79 -0.03 0.83 1.26
C SER A 79 1.06 -0.21 0.95
N LEU A 80 1.72 -0.08 -0.20
CA LEU A 80 2.88 -0.91 -0.56
C LEU A 80 4.10 -0.58 0.29
N ALA A 81 4.39 0.71 0.53
CA ALA A 81 5.48 1.16 1.41
C ALA A 81 5.36 0.55 2.81
N SER A 82 4.14 0.49 3.36
CA SER A 82 3.89 -0.12 4.67
C SER A 82 4.27 -1.61 4.74
N LEU A 83 4.29 -2.33 3.62
CA LEU A 83 4.74 -3.73 3.58
C LEU A 83 6.25 -3.85 3.77
N PHE A 84 7.04 -2.90 3.26
CA PHE A 84 8.48 -2.81 3.50
C PHE A 84 8.76 -2.41 4.95
N GLU A 85 8.11 -1.36 5.43
CA GLU A 85 8.29 -0.82 6.79
C GLU A 85 8.04 -1.86 7.88
N ARG A 86 6.93 -2.63 7.78
CA ARG A 86 6.60 -3.70 8.72
C ARG A 86 7.65 -4.83 8.78
N ARG A 87 8.54 -4.90 7.80
CA ARG A 87 9.62 -5.89 7.69
C ARG A 87 11.00 -5.28 7.90
N ALA A 88 11.06 -4.03 8.38
CA ALA A 88 12.30 -3.27 8.53
C ALA A 88 13.16 -3.24 7.24
N LEU A 89 12.49 -3.26 6.06
CA LEU A 89 13.11 -3.11 4.75
C LEU A 89 13.03 -1.65 4.29
N SER A 90 14.02 -1.21 3.55
CA SER A 90 14.00 0.12 2.93
C SER A 90 12.93 0.16 1.84
N THR A 91 12.02 1.13 1.93
CA THR A 91 11.08 1.43 0.85
C THR A 91 11.83 1.95 -0.37
N PRO A 92 11.55 1.45 -1.59
CA PRO A 92 12.16 1.97 -2.81
C PRO A 92 11.90 3.47 -2.97
N ALA A 93 12.95 4.21 -3.33
CA ALA A 93 12.83 5.63 -3.58
C ALA A 93 11.99 5.89 -4.84
N ASN A 94 11.07 6.86 -4.77
CA ASN A 94 10.37 7.34 -5.95
C ASN A 94 11.37 8.08 -6.87
N ARG A 95 11.56 7.56 -8.09
CA ARG A 95 12.46 8.13 -9.11
C ARG A 95 11.75 9.02 -10.13
N TRP A 96 10.42 9.09 -10.07
CA TRP A 96 9.60 9.82 -11.01
C TRP A 96 9.44 11.28 -10.57
N ASN A 97 9.32 12.15 -11.52
CA ASN A 97 9.07 13.57 -11.33
C ASN A 97 8.41 14.16 -12.58
N LEU A 98 8.00 15.42 -12.55
CA LEU A 98 7.30 16.03 -13.67
C LEU A 98 8.15 16.14 -14.95
N ASP A 99 9.50 16.08 -14.86
CA ASP A 99 10.37 16.25 -16.02
C ASP A 99 10.66 14.94 -16.76
N ASN A 100 10.44 13.78 -16.08
CA ASN A 100 10.75 12.48 -16.67
C ASN A 100 9.52 11.61 -16.98
N VAL A 101 8.32 12.20 -16.96
CA VAL A 101 7.07 11.57 -17.39
C VAL A 101 6.53 12.23 -18.65
N PRO A 102 5.75 11.51 -19.49
CA PRO A 102 5.27 12.02 -20.77
C PRO A 102 4.32 13.21 -20.62
N ARG A 103 4.32 14.11 -21.60
CA ARG A 103 3.30 15.13 -21.81
C ARG A 103 2.31 14.70 -22.88
N PHE A 104 1.10 15.18 -22.76
CA PHE A 104 0.03 14.86 -23.70
C PHE A 104 -0.46 16.12 -24.40
N ALA A 105 -0.82 15.98 -25.67
CA ALA A 105 -1.28 17.12 -26.47
C ALA A 105 -2.70 17.57 -26.06
N THR A 106 -3.52 16.65 -25.55
CA THR A 106 -4.91 16.92 -25.15
C THR A 106 -5.31 16.04 -23.95
N ILE A 107 -6.35 16.46 -23.22
CA ILE A 107 -6.94 15.65 -22.16
C ILE A 107 -7.40 14.28 -22.70
N ARG A 108 -7.98 14.24 -23.89
CA ARG A 108 -8.43 12.98 -24.54
C ARG A 108 -7.27 12.00 -24.74
N THR A 109 -6.12 12.47 -25.25
CA THR A 109 -4.95 11.60 -25.42
C THR A 109 -4.36 11.16 -24.08
N ALA A 110 -4.39 12.01 -23.05
CA ALA A 110 -4.01 11.66 -21.69
C ALA A 110 -4.92 10.56 -21.11
N CYS A 111 -6.25 10.71 -21.25
CA CYS A 111 -7.22 9.71 -20.79
C CYS A 111 -7.03 8.35 -21.49
N ALA A 112 -6.82 8.35 -22.81
CA ALA A 112 -6.58 7.11 -23.56
C ALA A 112 -5.30 6.41 -23.09
N ALA A 113 -4.21 7.16 -22.87
CA ALA A 113 -2.96 6.62 -22.35
C ALA A 113 -3.12 6.11 -20.92
N ALA A 114 -3.85 6.83 -20.05
CA ALA A 114 -4.14 6.41 -18.69
C ALA A 114 -4.98 5.11 -18.67
N ALA A 115 -6.00 4.99 -19.52
CA ALA A 115 -6.78 3.75 -19.64
C ALA A 115 -5.90 2.55 -20.04
N THR A 116 -4.94 2.75 -20.93
CA THR A 116 -3.95 1.70 -21.28
C THR A 116 -3.07 1.35 -20.10
N ALA A 117 -2.55 2.35 -19.37
CA ALA A 117 -1.72 2.13 -18.18
C ALA A 117 -2.48 1.38 -17.08
N GLU A 118 -3.76 1.69 -16.86
CA GLU A 118 -4.59 0.94 -15.90
C GLU A 118 -4.78 -0.54 -16.32
N MET A 119 -4.94 -0.82 -17.61
CA MET A 119 -4.99 -2.21 -18.09
C MET A 119 -3.68 -2.95 -17.82
N ASP A 120 -2.54 -2.31 -18.03
CA ASP A 120 -1.21 -2.88 -17.77
C ASP A 120 -0.98 -3.10 -16.26
N ASN A 121 -1.38 -2.14 -15.42
CA ASN A 121 -1.37 -2.24 -13.96
C ASN A 121 -2.21 -3.43 -13.47
N ILE A 122 -3.46 -3.55 -13.96
CA ILE A 122 -4.33 -4.69 -13.64
C ILE A 122 -3.66 -6.01 -14.04
N ALA A 123 -3.11 -6.09 -15.24
CA ALA A 123 -2.43 -7.30 -15.72
C ALA A 123 -1.16 -7.63 -14.89
N MET A 124 -0.44 -6.62 -14.42
CA MET A 124 0.69 -6.78 -13.49
C MET A 124 0.21 -7.40 -12.17
N TYR A 125 -0.80 -6.83 -11.53
CA TYR A 125 -1.37 -7.38 -10.30
C TYR A 125 -1.94 -8.79 -10.48
N ASP A 126 -2.58 -9.08 -11.62
CA ASP A 126 -3.08 -10.41 -11.96
C ASP A 126 -1.97 -11.46 -11.99
N ARG A 127 -0.78 -11.11 -12.49
CA ARG A 127 0.39 -11.98 -12.47
C ARG A 127 0.89 -12.21 -11.04
N PHE A 128 1.00 -11.15 -10.25
CA PHE A 128 1.51 -11.22 -8.88
C PHE A 128 0.60 -12.01 -7.95
N LEU A 129 -0.71 -11.86 -8.09
CA LEU A 129 -1.71 -12.56 -7.27
C LEU A 129 -1.78 -14.09 -7.52
N LYS A 130 -1.11 -14.60 -8.58
CA LYS A 130 -0.94 -16.04 -8.82
C LYS A 130 0.18 -16.67 -7.99
N LEU A 131 1.05 -15.85 -7.40
CA LEU A 131 2.17 -16.30 -6.58
C LEU A 131 1.67 -16.74 -5.19
N ASP A 132 2.50 -17.53 -4.51
CA ASP A 132 2.32 -17.78 -3.08
C ASP A 132 2.74 -16.54 -2.29
N LEU A 133 1.75 -15.81 -1.76
CA LEU A 133 1.92 -14.50 -1.13
C LEU A 133 1.55 -14.56 0.35
N PRO A 134 2.31 -13.91 1.23
CA PRO A 134 1.85 -13.63 2.58
C PRO A 134 0.46 -12.95 2.57
N PRO A 135 -0.41 -13.24 3.56
CA PRO A 135 -1.78 -12.73 3.55
C PRO A 135 -1.91 -11.21 3.46
N ASP A 136 -1.01 -10.46 4.13
CA ASP A 136 -0.99 -9.01 4.11
C ASP A 136 -0.54 -8.45 2.75
N VAL A 137 0.43 -9.08 2.10
CA VAL A 137 0.85 -8.76 0.73
C VAL A 137 -0.31 -8.99 -0.23
N ARG A 138 -0.93 -10.17 -0.19
CA ARG A 138 -2.09 -10.51 -1.02
C ARG A 138 -3.23 -9.50 -0.84
N SER A 139 -3.49 -9.09 0.39
CA SER A 139 -4.55 -8.12 0.69
C SER A 139 -4.27 -6.76 0.05
N VAL A 140 -3.05 -6.23 0.17
CA VAL A 140 -2.68 -4.94 -0.43
C VAL A 140 -2.77 -5.00 -1.95
N LEU A 141 -2.13 -6.00 -2.59
CA LEU A 141 -2.16 -6.14 -4.06
C LEU A 141 -3.59 -6.30 -4.59
N SER A 142 -4.44 -7.09 -3.89
CA SER A 142 -5.84 -7.26 -4.29
C SER A 142 -6.65 -5.98 -4.18
N ASN A 143 -6.40 -5.16 -3.15
CA ASN A 143 -7.12 -3.91 -2.94
C ASN A 143 -6.74 -2.86 -3.99
N ASN A 144 -5.44 -2.70 -4.30
CA ASN A 144 -4.96 -1.80 -5.34
C ASN A 144 -5.53 -2.22 -6.71
N ARG A 145 -5.37 -3.50 -7.09
CA ARG A 145 -5.96 -4.04 -8.32
C ARG A 145 -7.46 -3.75 -8.44
N ARG A 146 -8.20 -3.97 -7.36
CA ARG A 146 -9.65 -3.73 -7.36
C ARG A 146 -9.99 -2.26 -7.62
N ALA A 147 -9.21 -1.32 -7.08
CA ALA A 147 -9.40 0.10 -7.34
C ALA A 147 -9.20 0.42 -8.83
N SER A 148 -8.14 -0.12 -9.45
CA SER A 148 -7.88 0.05 -10.88
C SER A 148 -9.03 -0.53 -11.75
N VAL A 149 -9.52 -1.76 -11.43
CA VAL A 149 -10.62 -2.39 -12.16
C VAL A 149 -11.94 -1.65 -12.00
N ASP A 150 -12.32 -1.32 -10.76
CA ASP A 150 -13.68 -0.90 -10.46
C ASP A 150 -13.88 0.61 -10.61
N ARG A 151 -12.79 1.39 -10.60
CA ARG A 151 -12.86 2.85 -10.56
C ARG A 151 -11.98 3.56 -11.57
N HIS A 152 -10.66 3.25 -11.62
CA HIS A 152 -9.73 4.03 -12.43
C HIS A 152 -9.94 3.78 -13.92
N LEU A 153 -9.86 2.52 -14.36
CA LEU A 153 -10.04 2.16 -15.77
C LEU A 153 -11.38 2.65 -16.34
N PRO A 154 -12.55 2.41 -15.71
CA PRO A 154 -13.81 2.92 -16.23
C PRO A 154 -13.85 4.47 -16.33
N ALA A 155 -13.26 5.18 -15.36
CA ALA A 155 -13.23 6.63 -15.36
C ALA A 155 -12.37 7.17 -16.51
N PHE A 156 -11.22 6.56 -16.79
CA PHE A 156 -10.37 6.97 -17.91
C PHE A 156 -10.95 6.58 -19.27
N GLN A 157 -11.65 5.44 -19.38
CA GLN A 157 -12.35 5.05 -20.58
C GLN A 157 -13.46 6.05 -20.95
N GLN A 158 -14.24 6.53 -19.97
CA GLN A 158 -15.25 7.55 -20.18
C GLN A 158 -14.67 8.91 -20.59
N CYS A 159 -13.51 9.28 -20.03
CA CYS A 159 -12.82 10.54 -20.34
C CYS A 159 -12.18 10.52 -21.74
N GLY A 160 -11.70 9.37 -22.20
CA GLY A 160 -11.00 9.19 -23.49
C GLY A 160 -11.91 8.93 -24.68
N GLY A 161 -13.18 8.56 -24.44
CA GLY A 161 -14.17 8.17 -25.45
C GLY A 161 -14.90 9.30 -26.13
#